data_5f630a3e9966f882db5a0e07bc3545b9
#
_entry.id   5f630a3e9966f882db5a0e07bc3545b9
#
_cell.length_a   1.000
_cell.length_b   1.000
_cell.length_c   1.000
_cell.angle_alpha   90.00
_cell.angle_beta   90.00
_cell.angle_gamma   90.00
#
_symmetry.space_group_name_H-M   'P 1'
#
loop_
_entity.id
_entity.type
_entity.pdbx_description
1 polymer ?
#
loop_
_entity_poly.entity_id
_entity_poly.type
_entity_poly.pdbx_seq_one_letter_code
_entity_poly.pdbx_strand_id
1 'polypeptide(L)'
;MEQVKVVIGDRLGKGQKVAAGVEQAGGIAILIPGVGADMKVGDFMHQNQADFGISFCGSGGAGAITAKTKYGYTAEFGLRSIDAGVTAIKGGADVVGFGFMDLEELGRRLTEAFLAKNKKG
;
A
#
# COMPACT_ATOMS: atom_id res chain seq x y z
N MET A 1 8.67 9.57 -17.83
CA MET A 1 8.36 8.35 -17.10
C MET A 1 7.47 8.66 -15.91
N GLU A 2 6.39 7.91 -15.82
CA GLU A 2 5.48 8.12 -14.70
C GLU A 2 6.03 7.50 -13.44
N GLN A 3 5.85 8.20 -12.35
CA GLN A 3 6.24 7.68 -11.05
C GLN A 3 5.18 6.74 -10.51
N VAL A 4 5.61 5.77 -9.72
CA VAL A 4 4.69 4.84 -9.04
C VAL A 4 3.89 5.63 -8.01
N LYS A 5 2.57 5.49 -8.04
CA LYS A 5 1.68 6.14 -7.07
C LYS A 5 1.23 5.10 -6.06
N VAL A 6 1.44 5.38 -4.80
CA VAL A 6 1.12 4.47 -3.71
C VAL A 6 0.18 5.17 -2.73
N VAL A 7 -0.99 4.60 -2.54
CA VAL A 7 -1.96 5.11 -1.57
C VAL A 7 -1.70 4.43 -0.23
N ILE A 8 -1.68 5.21 0.84
CA ILE A 8 -1.41 4.72 2.18
C ILE A 8 -2.54 5.14 3.11
N GLY A 9 -3.21 4.18 3.73
CA GLY A 9 -4.27 4.44 4.69
C GLY A 9 -4.05 3.69 5.98
N ASP A 10 -3.85 4.41 7.07
CA ASP A 10 -3.66 3.87 8.40
C ASP A 10 -4.91 4.17 9.23
N ARG A 11 -5.40 3.16 9.95
CA ARG A 11 -6.63 3.33 10.74
C ARG A 11 -6.55 4.49 11.73
N LEU A 12 -5.36 4.79 12.23
CA LEU A 12 -5.15 5.88 13.17
C LEU A 12 -4.71 7.18 12.51
N GLY A 13 -4.71 7.22 11.18
CA GLY A 13 -4.32 8.40 10.43
C GLY A 13 -2.83 8.64 10.37
N LYS A 14 -2.04 7.62 10.66
CA LYS A 14 -0.58 7.68 10.56
C LYS A 14 -0.14 7.22 9.17
N GLY A 15 1.10 6.80 9.03
CA GLY A 15 1.61 6.32 7.74
C GLY A 15 2.70 7.20 7.16
N GLN A 16 3.12 8.23 7.90
CA GLN A 16 4.13 9.16 7.42
C GLN A 16 5.47 8.48 7.16
N LYS A 17 5.83 7.49 7.96
CA LYS A 17 7.09 6.77 7.77
C LYS A 17 7.06 5.93 6.50
N VAL A 18 5.96 5.22 6.28
CA VAL A 18 5.80 4.45 5.04
C VAL A 18 5.84 5.40 3.85
N ALA A 19 5.16 6.54 3.94
CA ALA A 19 5.16 7.54 2.87
C ALA A 19 6.57 8.00 2.55
N ALA A 20 7.39 8.26 3.59
CA ALA A 20 8.77 8.66 3.39
C ALA A 20 9.56 7.58 2.63
N GLY A 21 9.32 6.33 2.97
CA GLY A 21 9.98 5.20 2.29
C GLY A 21 9.59 5.11 0.82
N VAL A 22 8.31 5.33 0.51
CA VAL A 22 7.84 5.36 -0.88
C VAL A 22 8.59 6.43 -1.66
N GLU A 23 8.71 7.62 -1.06
CA GLU A 23 9.38 8.73 -1.73
C GLU A 23 10.87 8.48 -1.90
N GLN A 24 11.51 7.82 -0.93
CA GLN A 24 12.91 7.45 -1.05
C GLN A 24 13.16 6.54 -2.26
N ALA A 25 12.21 5.70 -2.59
CA ALA A 25 12.33 4.80 -3.73
C ALA A 25 11.88 5.46 -5.05
N GLY A 26 11.56 6.75 -5.02
CA GLY A 26 11.17 7.48 -6.21
C GLY A 26 9.69 7.47 -6.53
N GLY A 27 8.87 6.98 -5.61
CA GLY A 27 7.42 6.95 -5.81
C GLY A 27 6.73 8.20 -5.29
N ILE A 28 5.44 8.31 -5.60
CA ILE A 28 4.57 9.35 -5.08
C ILE A 28 3.69 8.72 -4.02
N ALA A 29 3.77 9.22 -2.80
CA ALA A 29 2.96 8.74 -1.69
C ALA A 29 1.69 9.58 -1.58
N ILE A 30 0.55 8.91 -1.56
CA ILE A 30 -0.74 9.57 -1.34
C ILE A 30 -1.23 9.09 0.02
N LEU A 31 -0.99 9.92 1.03
CA LEU A 31 -1.33 9.59 2.41
C LEU A 31 -2.74 10.07 2.72
N ILE A 32 -3.61 9.14 3.09
CA ILE A 32 -5.00 9.49 3.42
C ILE A 32 -5.02 9.99 4.86
N PRO A 33 -5.54 11.21 5.10
CA PRO A 33 -5.58 11.74 6.45
C PRO A 33 -6.73 11.17 7.28
N GLY A 34 -6.55 11.22 8.57
CA GLY A 34 -7.65 10.99 9.50
C GLY A 34 -7.82 9.56 9.96
N VAL A 35 -8.59 9.41 11.04
CA VAL A 35 -8.93 8.11 11.60
C VAL A 35 -9.84 7.37 10.60
N GLY A 36 -9.62 6.07 10.47
CA GLY A 36 -10.42 5.27 9.54
C GLY A 36 -9.93 5.32 8.10
N ALA A 37 -8.77 5.92 7.87
CA ALA A 37 -8.22 6.07 6.52
C ALA A 37 -7.98 4.72 5.85
N ASP A 38 -7.72 3.66 6.62
CA ASP A 38 -7.49 2.33 6.09
C ASP A 38 -8.64 1.86 5.20
N MET A 39 -9.87 2.20 5.56
CA MET A 39 -11.05 1.75 4.80
C MET A 39 -11.25 2.52 3.50
N LYS A 40 -10.52 3.61 3.31
CA LYS A 40 -10.63 4.47 2.12
C LYS A 40 -9.55 4.19 1.08
N VAL A 41 -8.67 3.23 1.34
CA VAL A 41 -7.55 2.96 0.43
C VAL A 41 -8.03 2.65 -0.97
N GLY A 42 -9.03 1.78 -1.10
CA GLY A 42 -9.56 1.43 -2.42
C GLY A 42 -10.14 2.62 -3.16
N ASP A 43 -10.90 3.47 -2.45
CA ASP A 43 -11.51 4.65 -3.06
C ASP A 43 -10.44 5.62 -3.57
N PHE A 44 -9.41 5.86 -2.76
CA PHE A 44 -8.33 6.76 -3.17
C PHE A 44 -7.50 6.18 -4.31
N MET A 45 -7.29 4.86 -4.31
CA MET A 45 -6.62 4.21 -5.43
C MET A 45 -7.38 4.41 -6.73
N HIS A 46 -8.69 4.22 -6.68
CA HIS A 46 -9.53 4.35 -7.86
C HIS A 46 -9.53 5.80 -8.36
N GLN A 47 -9.69 6.75 -7.45
CA GLN A 47 -9.74 8.18 -7.81
C GLN A 47 -8.42 8.68 -8.38
N ASN A 48 -7.30 8.17 -7.89
CA ASN A 48 -5.97 8.64 -8.26
C ASN A 48 -5.27 7.74 -9.29
N GLN A 49 -5.91 6.65 -9.69
CA GLN A 49 -5.32 5.65 -10.57
C GLN A 49 -3.98 5.20 -10.03
N ALA A 50 -3.97 4.84 -8.75
CA ALA A 50 -2.74 4.46 -8.06
C ALA A 50 -2.28 3.08 -8.49
N ASP A 51 -0.99 2.83 -8.38
CA ASP A 51 -0.38 1.57 -8.78
C ASP A 51 -0.59 0.49 -7.72
N PHE A 52 -0.49 0.83 -6.46
CA PHE A 52 -0.88 -0.08 -5.39
C PHE A 52 -1.23 0.70 -4.13
N GLY A 53 -1.80 -0.01 -3.17
CA GLY A 53 -2.25 0.59 -1.91
C GLY A 53 -1.80 -0.23 -0.71
N ILE A 54 -1.62 0.47 0.41
CA ILE A 54 -1.22 -0.14 1.67
C ILE A 54 -2.24 0.25 2.73
N SER A 55 -2.83 -0.75 3.40
CA SER A 55 -3.84 -0.54 4.42
C SER A 55 -3.34 -1.07 5.75
N PHE A 56 -3.45 -0.28 6.80
CA PHE A 56 -3.04 -0.67 8.15
C PHE A 56 -4.20 -0.62 9.12
N CYS A 57 -4.43 -1.71 9.84
CA CYS A 57 -5.33 -1.69 10.99
C CYS A 57 -4.98 -2.83 11.94
N GLY A 58 -5.60 -2.83 13.11
CA GLY A 58 -5.27 -3.84 14.12
C GLY A 58 -5.61 -5.26 13.71
N SER A 59 -6.50 -5.44 12.74
CA SER A 59 -6.90 -6.78 12.28
C SER A 59 -6.17 -7.22 11.01
N GLY A 60 -5.16 -6.49 10.56
CA GLY A 60 -4.36 -6.92 9.43
C GLY A 60 -4.67 -6.23 8.11
N GLY A 61 -5.30 -5.06 8.16
CA GLY A 61 -5.54 -4.29 6.95
C GLY A 61 -6.89 -4.56 6.31
N ALA A 62 -7.96 -4.37 7.08
CA ALA A 62 -9.33 -4.62 6.59
C ALA A 62 -9.68 -3.80 5.35
N GLY A 63 -9.03 -2.64 5.16
CA GLY A 63 -9.24 -1.83 3.97
C GLY A 63 -8.86 -2.53 2.69
N ALA A 64 -7.92 -3.47 2.75
CA ALA A 64 -7.57 -4.27 1.57
C ALA A 64 -8.75 -5.15 1.15
N ILE A 65 -9.47 -5.71 2.11
CA ILE A 65 -10.66 -6.52 1.82
C ILE A 65 -11.74 -5.66 1.18
N THR A 66 -11.95 -4.46 1.72
CA THR A 66 -12.94 -3.52 1.19
C THR A 66 -12.60 -3.12 -0.24
N ALA A 67 -11.34 -2.87 -0.53
CA ALA A 67 -10.90 -2.53 -1.88
C ALA A 67 -11.16 -3.67 -2.86
N LYS A 68 -10.87 -4.89 -2.42
CA LYS A 68 -11.14 -6.07 -3.24
C LYS A 68 -12.62 -6.20 -3.55
N THR A 69 -13.46 -6.07 -2.54
CA THR A 69 -14.90 -6.25 -2.69
C THR A 69 -15.50 -5.16 -3.58
N LYS A 70 -15.09 -3.93 -3.40
CA LYS A 70 -15.71 -2.80 -4.08
C LYS A 70 -15.19 -2.61 -5.51
N TYR A 71 -13.91 -2.83 -5.74
CA TYR A 71 -13.28 -2.52 -7.03
C TYR A 71 -12.67 -3.72 -7.74
N GLY A 72 -12.68 -4.89 -7.10
CA GLY A 72 -12.10 -6.08 -7.72
C GLY A 72 -10.59 -6.11 -7.71
N TYR A 73 -9.94 -5.31 -6.86
CA TYR A 73 -8.49 -5.34 -6.74
C TYR A 73 -8.03 -6.68 -6.16
N THR A 74 -6.86 -7.14 -6.62
CA THR A 74 -6.22 -8.30 -6.00
C THR A 74 -5.62 -7.86 -4.68
N ALA A 75 -6.05 -8.46 -3.59
CA ALA A 75 -5.67 -8.02 -2.25
C ALA A 75 -5.09 -9.16 -1.43
N GLU A 76 -4.03 -8.84 -0.68
CA GLU A 76 -3.46 -9.71 0.35
C GLU A 76 -3.54 -8.97 1.67
N PHE A 77 -4.05 -9.60 2.71
CA PHE A 77 -4.20 -8.96 4.01
C PHE A 77 -3.71 -9.88 5.12
N GLY A 78 -3.59 -9.34 6.31
CA GLY A 78 -3.07 -10.09 7.44
C GLY A 78 -1.56 -10.30 7.36
N LEU A 79 -0.86 -9.47 6.59
CA LEU A 79 0.58 -9.60 6.42
C LEU A 79 1.30 -9.12 7.69
N ARG A 80 2.37 -9.80 8.05
CA ARG A 80 3.07 -9.55 9.32
C ARG A 80 4.54 -9.23 9.16
N SER A 81 5.02 -9.13 7.93
CA SER A 81 6.43 -8.82 7.69
C SER A 81 6.57 -8.06 6.39
N ILE A 82 7.69 -7.35 6.28
CA ILE A 82 8.02 -6.64 5.05
C ILE A 82 8.22 -7.64 3.92
N ASP A 83 8.87 -8.77 4.20
CA ASP A 83 9.11 -9.78 3.17
C ASP A 83 7.80 -10.36 2.63
N ALA A 84 6.81 -10.55 3.49
CA ALA A 84 5.50 -11.03 3.03
C ALA A 84 4.84 -10.01 2.11
N GLY A 85 5.00 -8.73 2.42
CA GLY A 85 4.48 -7.66 1.56
C GLY A 85 5.19 -7.60 0.22
N VAL A 86 6.50 -7.75 0.22
CA VAL A 86 7.28 -7.79 -1.02
C VAL A 86 6.83 -8.95 -1.90
N THR A 87 6.64 -10.12 -1.30
CA THR A 87 6.15 -11.29 -2.03
C THR A 87 4.77 -11.03 -2.63
N ALA A 88 3.88 -10.40 -1.87
CA ALA A 88 2.54 -10.08 -2.36
C ALA A 88 2.58 -9.13 -3.56
N ILE A 89 3.39 -8.08 -3.48
CA ILE A 89 3.52 -7.11 -4.58
C ILE A 89 4.10 -7.80 -5.82
N LYS A 90 5.13 -8.60 -5.65
CA LYS A 90 5.73 -9.33 -6.77
C LYS A 90 4.75 -10.33 -7.37
N GLY A 91 3.85 -10.86 -6.57
CA GLY A 91 2.83 -11.79 -7.03
C GLY A 91 1.64 -11.13 -7.71
N GLY A 92 1.61 -9.80 -7.78
CA GLY A 92 0.55 -9.09 -8.49
C GLY A 92 -0.52 -8.46 -7.62
N ALA A 93 -0.32 -8.40 -6.30
CA ALA A 93 -1.31 -7.76 -5.44
C ALA A 93 -1.39 -6.26 -5.74
N ASP A 94 -2.60 -5.75 -5.80
CA ASP A 94 -2.87 -4.32 -5.97
C ASP A 94 -2.96 -3.62 -4.63
N VAL A 95 -3.40 -4.32 -3.60
CA VAL A 95 -3.57 -3.77 -2.25
C VAL A 95 -2.99 -4.76 -1.25
N VAL A 96 -2.20 -4.26 -0.32
CA VAL A 96 -1.63 -5.08 0.74
C VAL A 96 -2.06 -4.55 2.09
N GLY A 97 -2.49 -5.44 2.98
CA GLY A 97 -2.96 -5.09 4.31
C GLY A 97 -2.07 -5.66 5.39
N PHE A 98 -1.74 -4.82 6.35
CA PHE A 98 -0.86 -5.18 7.46
C PHE A 98 -1.50 -4.83 8.79
N GLY A 99 -1.09 -5.48 9.86
CA GLY A 99 -1.18 -4.91 11.18
C GLY A 99 -0.36 -3.63 11.20
N PHE A 100 -0.41 -2.84 12.26
CA PHE A 100 0.29 -1.55 12.25
C PHE A 100 1.80 -1.74 12.04
N MET A 101 2.28 -1.26 10.91
CA MET A 101 3.69 -1.38 10.49
C MET A 101 4.14 -0.12 9.78
N ASP A 102 3.96 1.03 10.42
CA ASP A 102 4.36 2.29 9.82
C ASP A 102 5.88 2.44 9.90
N LEU A 103 6.56 1.85 8.91
CA LEU A 103 8.02 1.81 8.83
C LEU A 103 8.49 2.34 7.48
N GLU A 104 9.53 3.13 7.50
CA GLU A 104 10.14 3.64 6.26
C GLU A 104 10.58 2.50 5.35
N GLU A 105 11.20 1.49 5.92
CA GLU A 105 11.67 0.35 5.15
C GLU A 105 10.54 -0.35 4.42
N LEU A 106 9.36 -0.43 5.02
CA LEU A 106 8.22 -1.05 4.35
C LEU A 106 7.86 -0.31 3.08
N GLY A 107 7.71 1.00 3.15
CA GLY A 107 7.37 1.80 1.98
C GLY A 107 8.41 1.72 0.88
N ARG A 108 9.68 1.80 1.26
CA ARG A 108 10.77 1.72 0.30
C ARG A 108 10.81 0.36 -0.39
N ARG A 109 10.76 -0.71 0.40
CA ARG A 109 10.90 -2.05 -0.18
C ARG A 109 9.70 -2.46 -1.04
N LEU A 110 8.50 -2.09 -0.65
CA LEU A 110 7.31 -2.38 -1.48
C LEU A 110 7.36 -1.63 -2.80
N THR A 111 7.78 -0.36 -2.76
CA THR A 111 7.90 0.44 -3.97
C THR A 111 8.98 -0.13 -4.88
N GLU A 112 10.12 -0.51 -4.31
CA GLU A 112 11.20 -1.14 -5.09
C GLU A 112 10.74 -2.44 -5.71
N ALA A 113 9.96 -3.24 -4.97
CA ALA A 113 9.44 -4.51 -5.49
C ALA A 113 8.50 -4.28 -6.66
N PHE A 114 7.65 -3.25 -6.56
CA PHE A 114 6.74 -2.92 -7.64
C PHE A 114 7.52 -2.46 -8.88
N LEU A 115 8.51 -1.61 -8.68
CA LEU A 115 9.33 -1.13 -9.79
C LEU A 115 10.08 -2.29 -10.46
N ALA A 116 10.64 -3.20 -9.68
CA ALA A 116 11.36 -4.34 -10.22
C ALA A 116 10.44 -5.26 -11.03
N LYS A 117 9.22 -5.49 -10.53
CA LYS A 117 8.25 -6.34 -11.21
C LYS A 117 7.84 -5.77 -12.56
N ASN A 118 7.68 -4.45 -12.64
CA ASN A 118 7.20 -3.80 -13.85
C ASN A 118 8.31 -3.34 -14.78
N LYS A 119 9.54 -3.57 -14.38
CA LYS A 119 10.68 -3.22 -15.20
C LYS A 119 10.87 -4.29 -16.26
N LYS A 120 10.50 -3.99 -17.46
CA LYS A 120 10.69 -4.90 -18.57
C LYS A 120 12.14 -4.87 -18.96
N GLY A 121 12.75 -5.98 -18.88
CA GLY A 121 14.14 -6.09 -19.20
C GLY A 121 14.51 -5.43 -20.50
#